data_eac8ab797f32f64110bb7b92b1b4470e
#
_entry.id   eac8ab797f32f64110bb7b92b1b4470e
#
_cell.length_a   1.000
_cell.length_b   1.000
_cell.length_c   1.000
_cell.angle_alpha   90.00
_cell.angle_beta   90.00
_cell.angle_gamma   90.00
#
_symmetry.space_group_name_H-M   'P 1'
#
loop_
_entity.id
_entity.type
_entity.pdbx_description
1 polymer ?
#
loop_
_entity_poly.entity_id
_entity_poly.type
_entity_poly.pdbx_seq_one_letter_code
_entity_poly.pdbx_strand_id
1 'polypeptide(L)'
;MINKTVNRRQFLKSSAIAAGGLSLGFALPGCAPEASSEEAAGGSDVSAWLTIDPEGIVTIRVPCSEMGQGVHTSLPMIIAEELDADWQLVRSETAPVTPGFVNPLTGSRGTGGSSAVRRWWPTIAKAGATARDMLLRAAAEQWAVDVSELTVANGIVSHAASNRSAGYGSLAAAAGALEPAMDLPLKTADQYKIIGTPAKRLDTPSKVNGSALFGIDVRIPEMQYATLAASPTFIGNLRSMDESAAMAVRGVQRIISLPAAAQESAGVQDIVAMPDAVAVLADSYWQAKKGLQALNPQFDDG
;
A
#
# COMPACT_ATOMS: atom_id res chain seq x y z
N MET A 1 36.46 -10.01 7.59
CA MET A 1 35.35 -9.07 7.18
C MET A 1 34.19 -9.33 8.09
N ILE A 2 33.85 -8.37 8.97
CA ILE A 2 32.82 -8.58 10.01
C ILE A 2 31.48 -8.26 9.36
N ASN A 3 30.67 -9.30 9.11
CA ASN A 3 29.29 -9.16 8.64
C ASN A 3 28.45 -8.63 9.81
N LYS A 4 28.24 -7.31 9.90
CA LYS A 4 27.30 -6.73 10.86
C LYS A 4 25.89 -6.92 10.31
N THR A 5 25.19 -7.91 10.81
CA THR A 5 23.73 -8.02 10.62
C THR A 5 23.07 -6.80 11.27
N VAL A 6 22.54 -5.91 10.43
CA VAL A 6 21.74 -4.77 10.88
C VAL A 6 20.43 -5.33 11.44
N ASN A 7 20.20 -5.16 12.74
CA ASN A 7 18.93 -5.60 13.35
C ASN A 7 17.81 -4.60 13.01
N ARG A 8 16.53 -5.01 13.20
CA ARG A 8 15.33 -4.19 12.88
C ARG A 8 15.42 -2.77 13.46
N ARG A 9 15.95 -2.64 14.66
CA ARG A 9 16.12 -1.37 15.36
C ARG A 9 17.15 -0.46 14.68
N GLN A 10 18.25 -1.02 14.20
CA GLN A 10 19.29 -0.25 13.48
C GLN A 10 18.82 0.18 12.10
N PHE A 11 18.01 -0.64 11.43
CA PHE A 11 17.42 -0.29 10.13
C PHE A 11 16.42 0.87 10.27
N LEU A 12 15.51 0.81 11.25
CA LEU A 12 14.55 1.91 11.52
C LEU A 12 15.27 3.21 11.87
N LYS A 13 16.30 3.15 12.70
CA LYS A 13 17.12 4.33 13.05
C LYS A 13 17.84 4.91 11.84
N SER A 14 18.41 4.08 10.98
CA SER A 14 19.14 4.56 9.79
C SER A 14 18.21 5.11 8.71
N SER A 15 17.01 4.57 8.54
CA SER A 15 16.02 5.08 7.58
C SER A 15 15.41 6.41 8.01
N ALA A 16 15.11 6.58 9.30
CA ALA A 16 14.61 7.84 9.86
C ALA A 16 15.67 8.97 9.78
N ILE A 17 16.94 8.65 10.06
CA ILE A 17 18.05 9.62 10.05
C ILE A 17 18.39 10.05 8.61
N ALA A 18 18.29 9.17 7.62
CA ALA A 18 18.65 9.49 6.24
C ALA A 18 17.66 10.42 5.53
N ALA A 19 16.39 10.46 5.97
CA ALA A 19 15.34 11.27 5.35
C ALA A 19 14.87 12.44 6.23
N GLY A 20 15.38 12.60 7.46
CA GLY A 20 14.97 13.67 8.39
C GLY A 20 13.51 13.56 8.86
N GLY A 21 12.82 12.44 8.66
CA GLY A 21 11.41 12.25 8.96
C GLY A 21 11.11 11.07 9.89
N LEU A 22 9.88 10.98 10.37
CA LEU A 22 9.34 9.85 11.14
C LEU A 22 8.74 8.82 10.18
N SER A 23 9.20 7.56 10.30
CA SER A 23 8.60 6.43 9.58
C SER A 23 8.19 5.36 10.58
N LEU A 24 6.90 5.05 10.64
CA LEU A 24 6.33 4.08 11.58
C LEU A 24 5.84 2.82 10.87
N GLY A 25 6.40 1.70 11.26
CA GLY A 25 5.98 0.37 10.85
C GLY A 25 5.70 -0.53 12.04
N PHE A 26 4.67 -1.36 11.96
CA PHE A 26 4.33 -2.34 12.99
C PHE A 26 4.41 -3.76 12.44
N ALA A 27 5.05 -4.66 13.21
CA ALA A 27 4.85 -6.09 13.06
C ALA A 27 3.63 -6.48 13.92
N LEU A 28 2.56 -6.98 13.32
CA LEU A 28 1.41 -7.49 14.07
C LEU A 28 1.79 -8.80 14.75
N PRO A 29 1.59 -8.94 16.09
CA PRO A 29 1.70 -10.24 16.76
C PRO A 29 0.61 -11.16 16.23
N GLY A 30 0.97 -12.33 15.69
CA GLY A 30 0.03 -13.34 15.21
C GLY A 30 0.06 -13.66 13.72
N CYS A 31 0.81 -12.94 12.91
CA CYS A 31 1.03 -13.22 11.48
C CYS A 31 2.48 -13.67 11.18
N ALA A 32 3.14 -14.37 12.10
CA ALA A 32 4.33 -15.11 11.76
C ALA A 32 3.87 -16.49 11.24
N PRO A 33 4.04 -16.84 9.95
CA PRO A 33 4.07 -18.24 9.59
C PRO A 33 5.22 -18.87 10.35
N GLU A 34 5.01 -20.07 10.92
CA GLU A 34 6.11 -20.88 11.46
C GLU A 34 7.16 -20.96 10.37
N ALA A 35 8.31 -20.37 10.67
CA ALA A 35 9.44 -20.34 9.74
C ALA A 35 9.94 -21.76 9.53
N SER A 36 9.58 -22.36 8.39
CA SER A 36 10.42 -23.38 7.80
C SER A 36 11.74 -22.71 7.43
N SER A 37 12.80 -23.21 8.03
CA SER A 37 14.19 -22.79 7.86
C SER A 37 14.66 -23.06 6.43
N GLU A 38 14.48 -22.10 5.51
CA GLU A 38 15.26 -22.00 4.28
C GLU A 38 15.24 -20.54 3.80
N GLU A 39 16.41 -19.95 3.83
CA GLU A 39 16.91 -18.74 3.18
C GLU A 39 15.91 -17.82 2.47
N ALA A 40 15.40 -16.83 3.17
CA ALA A 40 14.94 -15.60 2.54
C ALA A 40 16.11 -14.60 2.56
N ALA A 41 16.76 -14.45 1.41
CA ALA A 41 17.72 -13.40 1.14
C ALA A 41 17.04 -12.02 1.35
N GLY A 42 17.55 -11.28 2.33
CA GLY A 42 17.64 -9.86 2.44
C GLY A 42 16.44 -8.99 2.10
N GLY A 43 15.69 -8.60 3.10
CA GLY A 43 14.75 -7.50 3.03
C GLY A 43 13.82 -7.53 4.23
N SER A 44 14.18 -6.85 5.32
CA SER A 44 13.22 -6.65 6.42
C SER A 44 12.10 -5.73 5.92
N ASP A 45 10.97 -6.31 5.52
CA ASP A 45 9.75 -5.60 5.16
C ASP A 45 9.20 -4.86 6.39
N VAL A 46 9.72 -3.67 6.62
CA VAL A 46 9.13 -2.73 7.56
C VAL A 46 7.98 -2.04 6.84
N SER A 47 6.77 -2.50 7.11
CA SER A 47 5.57 -1.81 6.64
C SER A 47 5.40 -0.53 7.46
N ALA A 48 5.83 0.59 6.91
CA ALA A 48 5.53 1.89 7.49
C ALA A 48 4.10 2.30 7.08
N TRP A 49 3.19 2.38 8.04
CA TRP A 49 1.81 2.82 7.83
C TRP A 49 1.70 4.31 7.53
N LEU A 50 2.59 5.09 8.09
CA LEU A 50 2.66 6.53 7.87
C LEU A 50 4.11 7.01 7.88
N THR A 51 4.34 8.11 7.18
CA THR A 51 5.58 8.88 7.26
C THR A 51 5.23 10.35 7.51
N ILE A 52 6.08 11.04 8.26
CA ILE A 52 5.98 12.50 8.48
C ILE A 52 7.30 13.09 8.01
N ASP A 53 7.24 13.98 7.03
CA ASP A 53 8.42 14.66 6.51
C ASP A 53 8.78 15.93 7.33
N PRO A 54 9.93 16.57 7.06
CA PRO A 54 10.31 17.77 7.76
C PRO A 54 9.36 18.96 7.60
N GLU A 55 8.58 18.98 6.54
CA GLU A 55 7.54 19.98 6.25
C GLU A 55 6.24 19.71 7.01
N GLY A 56 6.13 18.56 7.67
CA GLY A 56 4.96 18.14 8.45
C GLY A 56 3.89 17.45 7.62
N ILE A 57 4.17 17.09 6.38
CA ILE A 57 3.25 16.32 5.55
C ILE A 57 3.18 14.89 6.06
N VAL A 58 1.97 14.44 6.33
CA VAL A 58 1.67 13.08 6.80
C VAL A 58 1.22 12.24 5.62
N THR A 59 2.07 11.37 5.11
CA THR A 59 1.74 10.43 4.04
C THR A 59 1.33 9.08 4.63
N ILE A 60 0.14 8.64 4.29
CA ILE A 60 -0.50 7.42 4.84
C ILE A 60 -0.63 6.37 3.74
N ARG A 61 -0.15 5.15 4.02
CA ARG A 61 -0.23 4.01 3.12
C ARG A 61 -1.51 3.24 3.28
N VAL A 62 -2.29 3.17 2.20
CA VAL A 62 -3.60 2.54 2.16
C VAL A 62 -3.49 1.13 1.56
N PRO A 63 -3.79 0.07 2.33
CA PRO A 63 -3.63 -1.32 1.89
C PRO A 63 -4.78 -1.85 1.04
N CYS A 64 -5.70 -0.99 0.64
CA CYS A 64 -6.88 -1.32 -0.16
C CYS A 64 -6.88 -0.55 -1.47
N SER A 65 -7.35 -1.20 -2.54
CA SER A 65 -7.53 -0.54 -3.84
C SER A 65 -8.68 0.47 -3.77
N GLU A 66 -8.46 1.66 -4.34
CA GLU A 66 -9.50 2.66 -4.54
C GLU A 66 -10.26 2.34 -5.83
N MET A 67 -11.55 2.14 -5.72
CA MET A 67 -12.46 1.81 -6.83
C MET A 67 -13.64 2.82 -6.90
N GLY A 68 -13.49 3.98 -6.26
CA GLY A 68 -14.52 4.99 -6.12
C GLY A 68 -15.19 5.04 -4.74
N GLN A 69 -14.93 4.05 -3.86
CA GLN A 69 -15.55 3.93 -2.53
C GLN A 69 -14.96 4.87 -1.47
N GLY A 70 -13.87 5.62 -1.78
CA GLY A 70 -13.31 6.64 -0.89
C GLY A 70 -12.34 6.10 0.15
N VAL A 71 -11.78 4.92 -0.04
CA VAL A 71 -10.87 4.29 0.94
C VAL A 71 -9.56 5.06 1.11
N HIS A 72 -9.08 5.76 0.06
CA HIS A 72 -7.95 6.68 0.12
C HIS A 72 -8.21 7.98 0.89
N THR A 73 -9.42 8.12 1.43
CA THR A 73 -9.78 9.20 2.35
C THR A 73 -10.16 8.63 3.71
N SER A 74 -11.04 7.61 3.74
CA SER A 74 -11.58 7.09 5.01
C SER A 74 -10.54 6.40 5.89
N LEU A 75 -9.58 5.66 5.33
CA LEU A 75 -8.51 5.07 6.13
C LEU A 75 -7.51 6.13 6.64
N PRO A 76 -7.03 7.08 5.81
CA PRO A 76 -6.26 8.21 6.32
C PRO A 76 -6.95 9.02 7.43
N MET A 77 -8.27 9.21 7.38
CA MET A 77 -8.99 9.90 8.45
C MET A 77 -8.81 9.24 9.81
N ILE A 78 -8.74 7.91 9.87
CA ILE A 78 -8.58 7.18 11.14
C ILE A 78 -7.21 7.45 11.75
N ILE A 79 -6.14 7.41 10.93
CA ILE A 79 -4.79 7.72 11.40
C ILE A 79 -4.68 9.20 11.79
N ALA A 80 -5.19 10.10 10.94
CA ALA A 80 -5.13 11.53 11.17
C ALA A 80 -5.89 11.94 12.44
N GLU A 81 -7.02 11.29 12.73
CA GLU A 81 -7.79 11.49 13.96
C GLU A 81 -6.95 11.16 15.19
N GLU A 82 -6.42 9.95 15.26
CA GLU A 82 -5.62 9.50 16.39
C GLU A 82 -4.31 10.29 16.55
N LEU A 83 -3.76 10.74 15.44
CA LEU A 83 -2.55 11.55 15.39
C LEU A 83 -2.78 13.02 15.76
N ASP A 84 -4.01 13.52 15.77
CA ASP A 84 -4.35 14.95 15.83
C ASP A 84 -3.68 15.75 14.70
N ALA A 85 -3.57 15.17 13.51
CA ALA A 85 -2.92 15.80 12.37
C ALA A 85 -3.73 16.96 11.78
N ASP A 86 -3.05 17.90 11.13
CA ASP A 86 -3.72 18.83 10.22
C ASP A 86 -4.18 18.09 8.97
N TRP A 87 -5.49 17.97 8.76
CA TRP A 87 -6.07 17.29 7.61
C TRP A 87 -5.59 17.84 6.27
N GLN A 88 -5.22 19.11 6.19
CA GLN A 88 -4.71 19.74 4.97
C GLN A 88 -3.31 19.24 4.59
N LEU A 89 -2.53 18.77 5.57
CA LEU A 89 -1.20 18.20 5.36
C LEU A 89 -1.22 16.67 5.19
N VAL A 90 -2.41 16.03 5.26
CA VAL A 90 -2.53 14.59 5.05
C VAL A 90 -2.51 14.26 3.55
N ARG A 91 -1.76 13.23 3.21
CA ARG A 91 -1.67 12.62 1.87
C ARG A 91 -1.92 11.13 1.98
N SER A 92 -2.35 10.51 0.89
CA SER A 92 -2.52 9.06 0.82
C SER A 92 -1.80 8.48 -0.39
N GLU A 93 -1.21 7.32 -0.20
CA GLU A 93 -0.63 6.53 -1.28
C GLU A 93 -1.07 5.07 -1.16
N THR A 94 -1.03 4.33 -2.27
CA THR A 94 -1.29 2.90 -2.24
C THR A 94 -0.13 2.17 -1.56
N ALA A 95 -0.43 1.32 -0.59
CA ALA A 95 0.58 0.52 0.08
C ALA A 95 1.26 -0.45 -0.90
N PRO A 96 2.57 -0.69 -0.76
CA PRO A 96 3.29 -1.64 -1.59
C PRO A 96 2.78 -3.07 -1.36
N VAL A 97 3.04 -3.96 -2.34
CA VAL A 97 2.68 -5.38 -2.25
C VAL A 97 3.72 -6.11 -1.41
N THR A 98 3.60 -5.95 -0.09
CA THR A 98 4.48 -6.59 0.89
C THR A 98 3.68 -7.28 1.99
N PRO A 99 4.23 -8.28 2.69
CA PRO A 99 3.55 -9.00 3.77
C PRO A 99 3.01 -8.09 4.89
N GLY A 100 3.65 -6.95 5.15
CA GLY A 100 3.24 -6.02 6.19
C GLY A 100 1.86 -5.37 5.99
N PHE A 101 1.30 -5.45 4.78
CA PHE A 101 -0.02 -4.91 4.44
C PHE A 101 -1.05 -6.00 4.11
N VAL A 102 -0.79 -7.22 4.52
CA VAL A 102 -1.76 -8.33 4.44
C VAL A 102 -2.81 -8.15 5.52
N ASN A 103 -4.08 -8.31 5.16
CA ASN A 103 -5.17 -8.22 6.10
C ASN A 103 -5.08 -9.36 7.14
N PRO A 104 -4.96 -9.04 8.44
CA PRO A 104 -4.74 -10.06 9.47
C PRO A 104 -5.91 -11.04 9.64
N LEU A 105 -7.12 -10.67 9.21
CA LEU A 105 -8.30 -11.52 9.34
C LEU A 105 -8.47 -12.51 8.18
N THR A 106 -7.88 -12.21 7.02
CA THR A 106 -8.09 -13.04 5.80
C THR A 106 -6.81 -13.60 5.23
N GLY A 107 -5.64 -13.18 5.73
CA GLY A 107 -4.36 -13.57 5.16
C GLY A 107 -4.13 -13.08 3.71
N SER A 108 -4.98 -12.17 3.21
CA SER A 108 -4.95 -11.70 1.83
C SER A 108 -4.97 -10.19 1.72
N ARG A 109 -4.63 -9.66 0.55
CA ARG A 109 -4.69 -8.22 0.24
C ARG A 109 -5.94 -7.81 -0.55
N GLY A 110 -6.94 -8.67 -0.60
CA GLY A 110 -8.17 -8.42 -1.34
C GLY A 110 -8.93 -7.20 -0.84
N THR A 111 -9.51 -6.44 -1.77
CA THR A 111 -10.44 -5.35 -1.50
C THR A 111 -11.85 -5.81 -1.88
N GLY A 112 -12.70 -6.07 -0.87
CA GLY A 112 -14.03 -6.58 -1.10
C GLY A 112 -14.83 -6.77 0.19
N GLY A 113 -16.07 -7.22 0.07
CA GLY A 113 -16.96 -7.51 1.20
C GLY A 113 -17.26 -6.31 2.09
N SER A 114 -17.14 -5.07 1.59
CA SER A 114 -17.35 -3.81 2.34
C SER A 114 -16.59 -3.80 3.67
N SER A 115 -15.37 -4.32 3.69
CA SER A 115 -14.66 -4.63 4.93
C SER A 115 -13.45 -3.76 5.20
N ALA A 116 -13.03 -2.89 4.27
CA ALA A 116 -11.80 -2.12 4.38
C ALA A 116 -11.72 -1.33 5.71
N VAL A 117 -12.68 -0.47 5.99
CA VAL A 117 -12.66 0.35 7.21
C VAL A 117 -12.68 -0.51 8.48
N ARG A 118 -13.67 -1.40 8.63
CA ARG A 118 -13.83 -2.15 9.88
C ARG A 118 -12.69 -3.14 10.17
N ARG A 119 -12.02 -3.67 9.12
CA ARG A 119 -10.92 -4.62 9.30
C ARG A 119 -9.61 -3.94 9.65
N TRP A 120 -9.38 -2.76 9.06
CA TRP A 120 -8.14 -2.05 9.27
C TRP A 120 -8.19 -1.07 10.44
N TRP A 121 -9.38 -0.69 10.91
CA TRP A 121 -9.56 0.28 11.99
C TRP A 121 -8.65 0.04 13.19
N PRO A 122 -8.64 -1.14 13.83
CA PRO A 122 -7.84 -1.33 15.04
C PRO A 122 -6.34 -1.15 14.80
N THR A 123 -5.84 -1.62 13.65
CA THR A 123 -4.42 -1.54 13.31
C THR A 123 -3.99 -0.11 13.02
N ILE A 124 -4.75 0.60 12.16
CA ILE A 124 -4.36 1.93 11.71
C ILE A 124 -4.63 3.01 12.77
N ALA A 125 -5.65 2.83 13.62
CA ALA A 125 -5.88 3.69 14.76
C ALA A 125 -4.69 3.61 15.75
N LYS A 126 -4.22 2.40 16.06
CA LYS A 126 -3.01 2.22 16.88
C LYS A 126 -1.80 2.89 16.26
N ALA A 127 -1.63 2.82 14.94
CA ALA A 127 -0.53 3.50 14.26
C ALA A 127 -0.55 5.03 14.49
N GLY A 128 -1.73 5.65 14.38
CA GLY A 128 -1.92 7.07 14.65
C GLY A 128 -1.62 7.44 16.10
N ALA A 129 -2.17 6.67 17.05
CA ALA A 129 -1.95 6.89 18.49
C ALA A 129 -0.47 6.76 18.88
N THR A 130 0.22 5.73 18.34
CA THR A 130 1.65 5.54 18.61
C THR A 130 2.50 6.67 18.02
N ALA A 131 2.17 7.14 16.82
CA ALA A 131 2.88 8.28 16.22
C ALA A 131 2.71 9.55 17.07
N ARG A 132 1.49 9.81 17.57
CA ARG A 132 1.22 10.94 18.45
C ARG A 132 2.04 10.84 19.76
N ASP A 133 2.06 9.68 20.39
CA ASP A 133 2.84 9.45 21.61
C ASP A 133 4.34 9.70 21.39
N MET A 134 4.91 9.19 20.31
CA MET A 134 6.32 9.41 19.98
C MET A 134 6.64 10.88 19.75
N LEU A 135 5.78 11.62 19.07
CA LEU A 135 5.94 13.07 18.85
C LEU A 135 5.84 13.87 20.14
N LEU A 136 4.89 13.52 21.03
CA LEU A 136 4.77 14.13 22.35
C LEU A 136 6.01 13.85 23.20
N ARG A 137 6.49 12.61 23.26
CA ARG A 137 7.72 12.27 24.01
C ARG A 137 8.96 12.98 23.45
N ALA A 138 9.08 13.08 22.14
CA ALA A 138 10.18 13.84 21.53
C ALA A 138 10.15 15.31 21.91
N ALA A 139 8.97 15.95 21.95
CA ALA A 139 8.82 17.32 22.41
C ALA A 139 9.14 17.47 23.91
N ALA A 140 8.68 16.54 24.74
CA ALA A 140 8.93 16.50 26.18
C ALA A 140 10.43 16.41 26.48
N GLU A 141 11.14 15.49 25.80
CA GLU A 141 12.60 15.36 25.94
C GLU A 141 13.33 16.62 25.48
N GLN A 142 12.96 17.20 24.34
CA GLN A 142 13.56 18.41 23.81
C GLN A 142 13.35 19.63 24.71
N TRP A 143 12.22 19.70 25.37
CA TRP A 143 11.86 20.84 26.23
C TRP A 143 12.14 20.61 27.71
N ALA A 144 12.53 19.41 28.10
CA ALA A 144 12.76 18.98 29.49
C ALA A 144 11.51 19.25 30.38
N VAL A 145 10.34 18.79 29.90
CA VAL A 145 9.04 18.90 30.59
C VAL A 145 8.35 17.54 30.63
N ASP A 146 7.33 17.40 31.48
CA ASP A 146 6.54 16.17 31.51
C ASP A 146 5.60 16.09 30.28
N VAL A 147 5.42 14.89 29.72
CA VAL A 147 4.52 14.65 28.58
C VAL A 147 3.08 15.08 28.90
N SER A 148 2.64 14.93 30.15
CA SER A 148 1.30 15.32 30.59
C SER A 148 1.03 16.82 30.54
N GLU A 149 2.07 17.66 30.48
CA GLU A 149 1.95 19.11 30.32
C GLU A 149 1.77 19.54 28.86
N LEU A 150 1.90 18.58 27.92
CA LEU A 150 1.81 18.86 26.51
C LEU A 150 0.41 18.64 25.99
N THR A 151 0.04 19.47 25.02
CA THR A 151 -1.18 19.32 24.22
C THR A 151 -0.83 19.23 22.75
N VAL A 152 -1.72 18.61 21.95
CA VAL A 152 -1.54 18.53 20.53
C VAL A 152 -2.82 18.86 19.79
N ALA A 153 -2.70 19.62 18.72
CA ALA A 153 -3.81 19.94 17.81
C ALA A 153 -3.26 20.33 16.44
N ASN A 154 -3.91 19.87 15.37
CA ASN A 154 -3.57 20.21 13.99
C ASN A 154 -2.07 20.06 13.68
N GLY A 155 -1.46 18.95 14.11
CA GLY A 155 -0.05 18.66 13.85
C GLY A 155 0.95 19.53 14.60
N ILE A 156 0.50 20.24 15.66
CA ILE A 156 1.33 21.11 16.48
C ILE A 156 1.27 20.64 17.94
N VAL A 157 2.44 20.34 18.52
CA VAL A 157 2.62 20.09 19.94
C VAL A 157 2.86 21.42 20.64
N SER A 158 2.22 21.64 21.78
CA SER A 158 2.30 22.89 22.57
C SER A 158 2.49 22.65 24.05
N HIS A 159 3.31 23.48 24.70
CA HIS A 159 3.51 23.56 26.13
C HIS A 159 3.11 24.95 26.63
N ALA A 160 1.93 25.06 27.22
CA ALA A 160 1.33 26.35 27.60
C ALA A 160 2.15 27.09 28.65
N ALA A 161 2.70 26.39 29.66
CA ALA A 161 3.44 27.01 30.76
C ALA A 161 4.71 27.73 30.30
N SER A 162 5.38 27.28 29.23
CA SER A 162 6.57 27.95 28.68
C SER A 162 6.34 28.66 27.35
N ASN A 163 5.11 28.68 26.86
CA ASN A 163 4.71 29.27 25.58
C ASN A 163 5.55 28.75 24.36
N ARG A 164 5.90 27.43 24.43
CA ARG A 164 6.62 26.74 23.36
C ARG A 164 5.67 25.96 22.48
N SER A 165 5.95 25.87 21.18
CA SER A 165 5.23 25.01 20.25
C SER A 165 6.17 24.50 19.17
N ALA A 166 5.85 23.33 18.60
CA ALA A 166 6.60 22.73 17.50
C ALA A 166 5.65 21.94 16.59
N GLY A 167 5.81 22.11 15.29
CA GLY A 167 5.12 21.29 14.29
C GLY A 167 5.73 19.88 14.20
N TYR A 168 4.94 18.92 13.76
CA TYR A 168 5.35 17.52 13.63
C TYR A 168 6.61 17.33 12.80
N GLY A 169 6.78 18.09 11.71
CA GLY A 169 7.97 18.00 10.87
C GLY A 169 9.27 18.24 11.63
N SER A 170 9.29 19.22 12.54
CA SER A 170 10.48 19.53 13.34
C SER A 170 10.75 18.48 14.44
N LEU A 171 9.76 17.70 14.84
CA LEU A 171 9.86 16.64 15.86
C LEU A 171 10.08 15.25 15.25
N ALA A 172 9.79 15.09 13.97
CA ALA A 172 9.72 13.79 13.31
C ALA A 172 11.01 12.97 13.42
N ALA A 173 12.19 13.61 13.23
CA ALA A 173 13.47 12.92 13.33
C ALA A 173 13.77 12.43 14.75
N ALA A 174 13.48 13.25 15.77
CA ALA A 174 13.65 12.87 17.17
C ALA A 174 12.65 11.78 17.57
N ALA A 175 11.39 11.93 17.18
CA ALA A 175 10.36 10.92 17.41
C ALA A 175 10.73 9.57 16.79
N GLY A 176 11.26 9.55 15.57
CA GLY A 176 11.71 8.34 14.87
C GLY A 176 12.85 7.57 15.55
N ALA A 177 13.57 8.21 16.48
CA ALA A 177 14.61 7.58 17.29
C ALA A 177 14.08 6.86 18.53
N LEU A 178 12.83 7.14 18.93
CA LEU A 178 12.20 6.57 20.13
C LEU A 178 11.67 5.15 19.87
N GLU A 179 11.51 4.37 20.94
CA GLU A 179 10.80 3.09 20.87
C GLU A 179 9.30 3.33 20.82
N PRO A 180 8.56 2.72 19.88
CA PRO A 180 7.11 2.80 19.83
C PRO A 180 6.47 2.20 21.07
N ALA A 181 5.57 2.93 21.72
CA ALA A 181 4.71 2.38 22.75
C ALA A 181 3.58 1.58 22.11
N MET A 182 3.31 0.39 22.66
CA MET A 182 2.21 -0.47 22.24
C MET A 182 1.01 -0.22 23.16
N ASP A 183 -0.16 -0.63 22.82
CA ASP A 183 -1.36 -0.61 23.68
C ASP A 183 -1.73 0.76 24.30
N LEU A 184 -1.54 1.81 23.51
CA LEU A 184 -1.99 3.15 23.87
C LEU A 184 -3.52 3.25 23.81
N PRO A 185 -4.13 4.05 24.67
CA PRO A 185 -5.57 4.31 24.61
C PRO A 185 -5.90 5.06 23.32
N LEU A 186 -6.94 4.58 22.62
CA LEU A 186 -7.49 5.23 21.44
C LEU A 186 -8.52 6.28 21.87
N LYS A 187 -8.74 7.26 21.01
CA LYS A 187 -9.80 8.26 21.20
C LYS A 187 -11.18 7.61 21.20
N THR A 188 -12.05 8.14 22.01
CA THR A 188 -13.49 7.84 21.97
C THR A 188 -14.22 8.77 21.01
N ALA A 189 -15.42 8.41 20.59
CA ALA A 189 -16.16 9.13 19.55
C ALA A 189 -16.45 10.61 19.88
N ASP A 190 -16.56 10.93 21.17
CA ASP A 190 -16.73 12.32 21.65
C ASP A 190 -15.46 13.18 21.52
N GLN A 191 -14.31 12.56 21.31
CA GLN A 191 -13.02 13.22 21.12
C GLN A 191 -12.68 13.45 19.63
N TYR A 192 -13.49 12.92 18.70
CA TYR A 192 -13.23 13.00 17.27
C TYR A 192 -13.41 14.43 16.75
N LYS A 193 -12.45 14.86 15.91
CA LYS A 193 -12.42 16.17 15.27
C LYS A 193 -12.43 16.08 13.77
N ILE A 194 -11.97 14.98 13.19
CA ILE A 194 -11.90 14.74 11.73
C ILE A 194 -12.98 13.75 11.32
N ILE A 195 -13.09 12.62 12.01
CA ILE A 195 -14.09 11.60 11.74
C ILE A 195 -15.48 12.15 12.09
N GLY A 196 -16.45 11.94 11.17
CA GLY A 196 -17.80 12.47 11.31
C GLY A 196 -17.98 13.88 10.79
N THR A 197 -16.92 14.52 10.27
CA THR A 197 -17.01 15.83 9.62
C THR A 197 -17.14 15.70 8.08
N PRO A 198 -17.60 16.73 7.37
CA PRO A 198 -17.68 16.72 5.90
C PRO A 198 -16.29 16.95 5.25
N ALA A 199 -15.31 16.13 5.63
CA ALA A 199 -13.96 16.21 5.09
C ALA A 199 -13.98 15.93 3.57
N LYS A 200 -13.25 16.76 2.81
CA LYS A 200 -13.12 16.56 1.36
C LYS A 200 -12.25 15.33 1.08
N ARG A 201 -12.59 14.61 0.02
CA ARG A 201 -11.77 13.47 -0.43
C ARG A 201 -10.39 13.95 -0.89
N LEU A 202 -9.35 13.21 -0.47
CA LEU A 202 -7.97 13.50 -0.81
C LEU A 202 -7.67 13.28 -2.31
N ASP A 203 -8.37 12.34 -2.93
CA ASP A 203 -8.15 11.89 -4.31
C ASP A 203 -9.02 12.63 -5.36
N THR A 204 -9.97 13.46 -4.96
CA THR A 204 -10.84 14.18 -5.90
C THR A 204 -10.06 15.13 -6.82
N PRO A 205 -9.11 15.95 -6.34
CA PRO A 205 -8.44 16.91 -7.22
C PRO A 205 -7.77 16.25 -8.44
N SER A 206 -7.04 15.17 -8.25
CA SER A 206 -6.37 14.45 -9.35
C SER A 206 -7.38 13.82 -10.32
N LYS A 207 -8.51 13.33 -9.82
CA LYS A 207 -9.55 12.68 -10.63
C LYS A 207 -10.34 13.64 -11.50
N VAL A 208 -10.45 14.91 -11.12
CA VAL A 208 -11.22 15.91 -11.86
C VAL A 208 -10.37 16.80 -12.77
N ASN A 209 -9.05 16.84 -12.56
CA ASN A 209 -8.13 17.61 -13.42
C ASN A 209 -7.36 16.75 -14.44
N GLY A 210 -7.61 15.44 -14.47
CA GLY A 210 -6.99 14.52 -15.40
C GLY A 210 -5.58 14.07 -15.00
N SER A 211 -5.07 14.38 -13.82
CA SER A 211 -3.74 13.96 -13.36
C SER A 211 -3.72 12.60 -12.64
N ALA A 212 -4.89 12.03 -12.33
CA ALA A 212 -4.96 10.69 -11.74
C ALA A 212 -4.46 9.64 -12.73
N LEU A 213 -3.57 8.76 -12.25
CA LEU A 213 -3.06 7.63 -13.01
C LEU A 213 -3.86 6.38 -12.68
N PHE A 214 -4.43 5.74 -13.70
CA PHE A 214 -5.12 4.46 -13.61
C PHE A 214 -4.26 3.36 -14.28
N GLY A 215 -4.61 2.10 -14.08
CA GLY A 215 -3.86 0.99 -14.66
C GLY A 215 -3.68 1.09 -16.18
N ILE A 216 -4.68 1.61 -16.89
CA ILE A 216 -4.62 1.83 -18.34
C ILE A 216 -3.63 2.94 -18.75
N ASP A 217 -3.31 3.85 -17.85
CA ASP A 217 -2.41 4.98 -18.10
C ASP A 217 -0.94 4.65 -17.83
N VAL A 218 -0.68 3.51 -17.17
CA VAL A 218 0.69 3.10 -16.80
C VAL A 218 1.53 2.94 -18.07
N ARG A 219 2.74 3.53 -18.04
CA ARG A 219 3.77 3.40 -19.07
C ARG A 219 5.11 3.20 -18.39
N ILE A 220 5.78 2.11 -18.75
CA ILE A 220 7.15 1.81 -18.31
C ILE A 220 8.05 1.61 -19.54
N PRO A 221 9.36 1.81 -19.43
CA PRO A 221 10.29 1.51 -20.51
C PRO A 221 10.11 0.07 -21.02
N GLU A 222 10.18 -0.11 -22.34
CA GLU A 222 10.05 -1.42 -23.00
C GLU A 222 8.74 -2.17 -22.71
N MET A 223 7.70 -1.46 -22.31
CA MET A 223 6.38 -2.04 -22.02
C MET A 223 5.80 -2.71 -23.24
N GLN A 224 5.40 -3.96 -23.09
CA GLN A 224 4.61 -4.70 -24.08
C GLN A 224 3.13 -4.74 -23.66
N TYR A 225 2.28 -4.86 -24.66
CA TYR A 225 0.84 -4.95 -24.50
C TYR A 225 0.37 -6.35 -24.88
N ALA A 226 -0.42 -6.95 -24.02
CA ALA A 226 -1.02 -8.24 -24.28
C ALA A 226 -2.54 -8.12 -24.45
N THR A 227 -3.10 -8.92 -25.34
CA THR A 227 -4.53 -9.21 -25.39
C THR A 227 -4.74 -10.72 -25.36
N LEU A 228 -5.87 -11.14 -24.82
CA LEU A 228 -6.14 -12.54 -24.51
C LEU A 228 -7.45 -12.99 -25.18
N ALA A 229 -7.46 -14.20 -25.70
CA ALA A 229 -8.68 -14.98 -25.93
C ALA A 229 -8.63 -16.24 -25.08
N ALA A 230 -9.71 -16.49 -24.36
CA ALA A 230 -9.89 -17.71 -23.58
C ALA A 230 -11.05 -18.54 -24.18
N SER A 231 -11.09 -19.83 -23.89
CA SER A 231 -12.23 -20.64 -24.23
C SER A 231 -13.53 -20.05 -23.70
N PRO A 232 -14.60 -20.07 -24.45
CA PRO A 232 -15.91 -19.59 -24.01
C PRO A 232 -16.54 -20.49 -22.93
N THR A 233 -16.01 -21.71 -22.74
CA THR A 233 -16.44 -22.67 -21.73
C THR A 233 -15.34 -22.91 -20.69
N PHE A 234 -15.71 -23.34 -19.47
CA PHE A 234 -14.75 -23.57 -18.37
C PHE A 234 -13.80 -24.75 -18.61
N ILE A 235 -14.15 -25.66 -19.50
CA ILE A 235 -13.40 -26.90 -19.78
C ILE A 235 -12.94 -27.01 -21.23
N GLY A 236 -13.17 -25.98 -22.01
CA GLY A 236 -12.80 -25.97 -23.44
C GLY A 236 -11.30 -25.85 -23.65
N ASN A 237 -10.82 -26.50 -24.71
CA ASN A 237 -9.41 -26.52 -25.07
C ASN A 237 -9.15 -25.77 -26.36
N LEU A 238 -7.96 -25.20 -26.49
CA LEU A 238 -7.50 -24.61 -27.74
C LEU A 238 -7.22 -25.71 -28.77
N ARG A 239 -7.91 -25.67 -29.92
CA ARG A 239 -7.79 -26.67 -30.98
C ARG A 239 -6.86 -26.27 -32.09
N SER A 240 -6.95 -25.01 -32.51
CA SER A 240 -6.10 -24.50 -33.59
C SER A 240 -5.99 -22.98 -33.54
N MET A 241 -4.96 -22.44 -34.13
CA MET A 241 -4.72 -21.01 -34.31
C MET A 241 -3.81 -20.79 -35.51
N ASP A 242 -3.87 -19.62 -36.14
CA ASP A 242 -2.99 -19.23 -37.22
C ASP A 242 -1.87 -18.30 -36.75
N GLU A 243 -0.82 -18.91 -36.23
CA GLU A 243 0.34 -18.15 -35.68
C GLU A 243 1.03 -17.34 -36.80
N SER A 244 1.07 -17.87 -38.05
CA SER A 244 1.73 -17.20 -39.16
C SER A 244 1.03 -15.90 -39.52
N ALA A 245 -0.29 -15.92 -39.60
CA ALA A 245 -1.10 -14.73 -39.84
C ALA A 245 -0.96 -13.69 -38.74
N ALA A 246 -0.93 -14.12 -37.47
CA ALA A 246 -0.77 -13.23 -36.31
C ALA A 246 0.63 -12.60 -36.29
N MET A 247 1.69 -13.37 -36.51
CA MET A 247 3.07 -12.86 -36.53
C MET A 247 3.34 -11.94 -37.74
N ALA A 248 2.57 -12.04 -38.83
CA ALA A 248 2.65 -11.11 -39.94
C ALA A 248 2.09 -9.71 -39.63
N VAL A 249 1.34 -9.54 -38.56
CA VAL A 249 0.83 -8.24 -38.12
C VAL A 249 1.97 -7.40 -37.54
N ARG A 250 2.21 -6.25 -38.15
CA ARG A 250 3.30 -5.34 -37.71
C ARG A 250 3.21 -5.02 -36.20
N GLY A 251 4.30 -5.24 -35.51
CA GLY A 251 4.43 -4.94 -34.06
C GLY A 251 3.99 -6.08 -33.14
N VAL A 252 3.50 -7.20 -33.67
CA VAL A 252 3.32 -8.42 -32.88
C VAL A 252 4.70 -8.98 -32.56
N GLN A 253 4.95 -9.26 -31.29
CA GLN A 253 6.24 -9.73 -30.81
C GLN A 253 6.21 -11.21 -30.43
N ARG A 254 5.10 -11.69 -29.88
CA ARG A 254 5.02 -13.06 -29.38
C ARG A 254 3.57 -13.54 -29.21
N ILE A 255 3.39 -14.83 -29.37
CA ILE A 255 2.17 -15.55 -29.04
C ILE A 255 2.46 -16.50 -27.89
N ILE A 256 1.59 -16.56 -26.89
CA ILE A 256 1.74 -17.40 -25.70
C ILE A 256 0.47 -18.22 -25.53
N SER A 257 0.60 -19.53 -25.63
CA SER A 257 -0.47 -20.45 -25.19
C SER A 257 -0.45 -20.57 -23.68
N LEU A 258 -1.60 -20.46 -23.06
CA LEU A 258 -1.83 -20.56 -21.62
C LEU A 258 -2.72 -21.79 -21.36
N PRO A 259 -2.13 -23.00 -21.29
CA PRO A 259 -2.91 -24.20 -21.00
C PRO A 259 -3.48 -24.17 -19.59
N ALA A 260 -4.63 -24.83 -19.41
CA ALA A 260 -5.33 -24.88 -18.11
C ALA A 260 -4.48 -25.35 -16.93
N ALA A 261 -3.47 -26.18 -17.21
CA ALA A 261 -2.53 -26.70 -16.20
C ALA A 261 -1.34 -25.77 -15.86
N ALA A 262 -1.16 -24.64 -16.56
CA ALA A 262 0.00 -23.76 -16.36
C ALA A 262 -0.10 -22.83 -15.14
N GLN A 263 -0.89 -23.17 -14.15
CA GLN A 263 -1.25 -22.30 -13.02
C GLN A 263 -0.36 -22.45 -11.79
N GLU A 264 0.69 -23.23 -11.84
CA GLU A 264 1.72 -23.25 -10.81
C GLU A 264 2.73 -22.12 -11.04
N SER A 265 2.28 -20.89 -10.98
CA SER A 265 3.18 -19.75 -10.85
C SER A 265 3.44 -19.50 -9.37
N ALA A 266 4.72 -19.46 -9.00
CA ALA A 266 5.16 -19.23 -7.63
C ALA A 266 4.42 -18.06 -6.96
N GLY A 267 3.71 -18.34 -5.87
CA GLY A 267 3.03 -17.34 -5.03
C GLY A 267 1.51 -17.27 -5.13
N VAL A 268 0.85 -18.12 -5.90
CA VAL A 268 -0.63 -18.23 -5.92
C VAL A 268 -1.05 -19.36 -5.00
N GLN A 269 -1.76 -19.04 -3.92
CA GLN A 269 -2.21 -20.03 -2.92
C GLN A 269 -3.50 -20.79 -3.29
N ASP A 270 -4.26 -20.29 -4.27
CA ASP A 270 -5.48 -20.91 -4.73
C ASP A 270 -5.45 -21.10 -6.26
N ILE A 271 -5.47 -22.34 -6.69
CA ILE A 271 -5.55 -22.70 -8.11
C ILE A 271 -6.99 -22.47 -8.55
N VAL A 272 -7.28 -21.36 -9.21
CA VAL A 272 -8.50 -21.21 -9.98
C VAL A 272 -8.26 -21.87 -11.32
N ALA A 273 -8.97 -22.96 -11.61
CA ALA A 273 -8.95 -23.59 -12.92
C ALA A 273 -9.39 -22.58 -13.98
N MET A 274 -8.45 -22.15 -14.83
CA MET A 274 -8.76 -21.32 -15.99
C MET A 274 -8.84 -22.19 -17.23
N PRO A 275 -9.78 -21.94 -18.15
CA PRO A 275 -9.82 -22.64 -19.41
C PRO A 275 -8.55 -22.32 -20.23
N ASP A 276 -8.27 -23.12 -21.25
CA ASP A 276 -7.22 -22.82 -22.21
C ASP A 276 -7.40 -21.41 -22.77
N ALA A 277 -6.29 -20.71 -22.88
CA ALA A 277 -6.27 -19.35 -23.40
C ALA A 277 -5.03 -19.13 -24.26
N VAL A 278 -5.06 -18.10 -25.09
CA VAL A 278 -3.91 -17.64 -25.86
C VAL A 278 -3.78 -16.13 -25.76
N ALA A 279 -2.56 -15.67 -25.56
CA ALA A 279 -2.22 -14.25 -25.50
C ALA A 279 -1.36 -13.85 -26.71
N VAL A 280 -1.61 -12.67 -27.26
CA VAL A 280 -0.76 -12.02 -28.26
C VAL A 280 -0.13 -10.78 -27.63
N LEU A 281 1.19 -10.70 -27.66
CA LEU A 281 1.98 -9.58 -27.16
C LEU A 281 2.45 -8.73 -28.34
N ALA A 282 2.36 -7.40 -28.18
CA ALA A 282 2.77 -6.45 -29.21
C ALA A 282 3.25 -5.12 -28.60
N ASP A 283 3.79 -4.23 -29.45
CA ASP A 283 4.27 -2.90 -29.07
C ASP A 283 3.12 -1.96 -28.65
N SER A 284 1.89 -2.27 -29.01
CA SER A 284 0.69 -1.55 -28.59
C SER A 284 -0.52 -2.47 -28.46
N TYR A 285 -1.48 -2.08 -27.62
CA TYR A 285 -2.73 -2.83 -27.46
C TYR A 285 -3.47 -3.03 -28.77
N TRP A 286 -3.47 -2.01 -29.67
CA TRP A 286 -4.12 -2.11 -30.98
C TRP A 286 -3.48 -3.17 -31.86
N GLN A 287 -2.15 -3.26 -31.89
CA GLN A 287 -1.41 -4.28 -32.65
C GLN A 287 -1.63 -5.67 -32.03
N ALA A 288 -1.61 -5.80 -30.69
CA ALA A 288 -1.95 -7.05 -30.02
C ALA A 288 -3.37 -7.53 -30.40
N LYS A 289 -4.34 -6.62 -30.37
CA LYS A 289 -5.73 -6.93 -30.76
C LYS A 289 -5.85 -7.36 -32.22
N LYS A 290 -5.16 -6.70 -33.16
CA LYS A 290 -5.12 -7.12 -34.56
C LYS A 290 -4.43 -8.47 -34.73
N GLY A 291 -3.35 -8.70 -34.00
CA GLY A 291 -2.66 -9.99 -33.99
C GLY A 291 -3.58 -11.11 -33.50
N LEU A 292 -4.34 -10.87 -32.44
CA LEU A 292 -5.31 -11.84 -31.92
C LEU A 292 -6.45 -12.13 -32.92
N GLN A 293 -6.91 -11.11 -33.61
CA GLN A 293 -7.90 -11.31 -34.70
C GLN A 293 -7.35 -12.16 -35.86
N ALA A 294 -6.09 -11.91 -36.27
CA ALA A 294 -5.42 -12.68 -37.29
C ALA A 294 -5.10 -14.12 -36.82
N LEU A 295 -4.78 -14.29 -35.56
CA LEU A 295 -4.55 -15.59 -34.91
C LEU A 295 -5.75 -16.51 -35.01
N ASN A 296 -6.96 -15.94 -34.96
CA ASN A 296 -8.25 -16.63 -35.08
C ASN A 296 -8.31 -17.94 -34.29
N PRO A 297 -8.11 -17.92 -32.94
CA PRO A 297 -8.05 -19.12 -32.15
C PRO A 297 -9.40 -19.84 -32.15
N GLN A 298 -9.37 -21.17 -32.34
CA GLN A 298 -10.54 -22.04 -32.28
C GLN A 298 -10.49 -22.88 -31.00
N PHE A 299 -11.55 -22.85 -30.25
CA PHE A 299 -11.71 -23.64 -29.05
C PHE A 299 -12.82 -24.67 -29.25
N ASP A 300 -12.74 -25.78 -28.53
CA ASP A 300 -13.89 -26.68 -28.40
C ASP A 300 -14.69 -26.34 -27.13
N ASP A 301 -15.75 -27.09 -26.93
CA ASP A 301 -16.63 -26.89 -25.77
C ASP A 301 -16.18 -27.67 -24.52
N GLY A 302 -15.16 -28.57 -24.68
CA GLY A 302 -14.63 -29.43 -23.62
C GLY A 302 -15.31 -30.80 -23.53
#